data_b3f77dbd8c86292b881953fb3b402504
#
_entry.id   b3f77dbd8c86292b881953fb3b402504
#
_cell.length_a   1.000
_cell.length_b   1.000
_cell.length_c   1.000
_cell.angle_alpha   90.00
_cell.angle_beta   90.00
_cell.angle_gamma   90.00
#
_symmetry.space_group_name_H-M   'P 1'
#
loop_
_entity.id
_entity.type
_entity.pdbx_description
1 polymer ?
#
loop_
_entity_poly.entity_id
_entity_poly.type
_entity_poly.pdbx_seq_one_letter_code
_entity_poly.pdbx_strand_id
1 'polypeptide(L)'
;MFQPVSLFVGLRYSRAAKGNAFISFISFFSIAGIALGLMSLITVSSVMNGFEQTLKAAMLDLIPHVQIKENEQLDQNKLQAIENHPLVKQVSPYVASDVILQTNQDLVGVQLQGLFQGYETALDDAVRAGSLTRLYEQKYQVALSRYLANKLGVSVGQQLRVIMPEFTTYTPLGRTPTQRLFTVAAIYDGQSEADTYLAFADGKSLQRLMRKKPEQYDLNIHLYDAFSLPDFYQQANSLLQGLETQDWQTQQGTLFAAVAMEKRIMSLLLGLIVIVAVFNIISALSMMVSEKQGEVAILQTLGFTPQMIAKVFMAQGMYNGIFGTLIGVAGGLLLSNNINEVLHLAGLQLLGGAELPVKIEQTDLTIMAVGSILLSFLATLYPAKRASSVLPAEVLRYE
;
A
#
# COMPACT_ATOMS: atom_id res chain seq x y z
N MET A 1 50.84 -1.15 -9.41
CA MET A 1 49.83 -2.14 -9.89
C MET A 1 49.31 -2.92 -8.69
N PHE A 2 48.41 -2.31 -7.93
CA PHE A 2 47.80 -2.94 -6.74
C PHE A 2 46.37 -3.39 -7.07
N GLN A 3 46.25 -4.40 -7.94
CA GLN A 3 45.01 -5.15 -8.01
C GLN A 3 45.25 -6.47 -7.27
N PRO A 4 44.43 -6.87 -6.28
CA PRO A 4 44.57 -8.17 -5.67
C PRO A 4 44.38 -9.22 -6.78
N VAL A 5 45.43 -9.99 -7.05
CA VAL A 5 45.47 -11.01 -8.13
C VAL A 5 44.25 -11.94 -8.05
N SER A 6 43.78 -12.23 -6.84
CA SER A 6 42.57 -13.03 -6.60
C SER A 6 41.32 -12.44 -7.22
N LEU A 7 41.14 -11.11 -7.18
CA LEU A 7 39.96 -10.44 -7.76
C LEU A 7 40.04 -10.46 -9.30
N PHE A 8 41.23 -10.25 -9.86
CA PHE A 8 41.43 -10.33 -11.29
C PHE A 8 41.17 -11.75 -11.85
N VAL A 9 41.67 -12.78 -11.17
CA VAL A 9 41.42 -14.19 -11.54
C VAL A 9 39.92 -14.52 -11.41
N GLY A 10 39.25 -14.11 -10.33
CA GLY A 10 37.81 -14.34 -10.12
C GLY A 10 36.96 -13.72 -11.20
N LEU A 11 37.21 -12.45 -11.56
CA LEU A 11 36.49 -11.75 -12.65
C LEU A 11 36.77 -12.38 -14.02
N ARG A 12 38.02 -12.86 -14.24
CA ARG A 12 38.40 -13.57 -15.49
C ARG A 12 37.68 -14.90 -15.59
N TYR A 13 37.52 -15.63 -14.48
CA TYR A 13 36.76 -16.89 -14.45
C TYR A 13 35.28 -16.64 -14.78
N SER A 14 34.70 -15.57 -14.31
CA SER A 14 33.30 -15.20 -14.63
C SER A 14 33.12 -14.87 -16.13
N ARG A 15 34.14 -14.25 -16.77
CA ARG A 15 34.10 -13.88 -18.19
C ARG A 15 34.58 -14.98 -19.14
N ALA A 16 35.50 -15.84 -18.69
CA ALA A 16 36.14 -16.90 -19.51
C ALA A 16 35.24 -18.14 -19.69
N ALA A 17 33.99 -18.10 -19.29
CA ALA A 17 32.98 -19.15 -19.50
C ALA A 17 32.81 -19.55 -20.99
N LYS A 18 33.36 -18.80 -21.94
CA LYS A 18 33.29 -19.07 -23.39
C LYS A 18 33.99 -20.36 -23.85
N GLY A 19 34.80 -20.98 -22.99
CA GLY A 19 35.51 -22.24 -23.33
C GLY A 19 34.82 -23.52 -22.81
N ASN A 20 33.92 -23.41 -21.82
CA ASN A 20 33.24 -24.56 -21.24
C ASN A 20 31.74 -24.27 -21.15
N ALA A 21 30.94 -24.84 -22.05
CA ALA A 21 29.51 -24.60 -22.17
C ALA A 21 28.78 -24.89 -20.86
N PHE A 22 29.23 -25.85 -20.06
CA PHE A 22 28.63 -26.24 -18.79
C PHE A 22 28.79 -25.15 -17.71
N ILE A 23 29.95 -24.54 -17.57
CA ILE A 23 30.17 -23.45 -16.59
C ILE A 23 29.39 -22.20 -16.99
N SER A 24 29.31 -21.91 -18.29
CA SER A 24 28.49 -20.82 -18.81
C SER A 24 27.00 -21.00 -18.50
N PHE A 25 26.52 -22.23 -18.66
CA PHE A 25 25.15 -22.62 -18.36
C PHE A 25 24.83 -22.42 -16.86
N ILE A 26 25.67 -22.91 -15.97
CA ILE A 26 25.50 -22.76 -14.52
C ILE A 26 25.48 -21.28 -14.11
N SER A 27 26.43 -20.48 -14.63
CA SER A 27 26.47 -19.03 -14.32
C SER A 27 25.26 -18.31 -14.85
N PHE A 28 24.78 -18.65 -16.04
CA PHE A 28 23.53 -18.07 -16.61
C PHE A 28 22.33 -18.38 -15.74
N PHE A 29 22.14 -19.63 -15.31
CA PHE A 29 21.01 -19.98 -14.44
C PHE A 29 21.09 -19.32 -13.07
N SER A 30 22.31 -19.14 -12.52
CA SER A 30 22.49 -18.41 -11.28
C SER A 30 22.10 -16.93 -11.41
N ILE A 31 22.54 -16.25 -12.47
CA ILE A 31 22.18 -14.86 -12.76
C ILE A 31 20.68 -14.73 -13.04
N ALA A 32 20.12 -15.62 -13.87
CA ALA A 32 18.72 -15.64 -14.23
C ALA A 32 17.81 -15.87 -13.00
N GLY A 33 18.21 -16.78 -12.10
CA GLY A 33 17.45 -17.05 -10.87
C GLY A 33 17.38 -15.85 -9.95
N ILE A 34 18.50 -15.14 -9.76
CA ILE A 34 18.53 -13.89 -8.97
C ILE A 34 17.70 -12.81 -9.67
N ALA A 35 17.87 -12.64 -10.97
CA ALA A 35 17.18 -11.62 -11.75
C ALA A 35 15.67 -11.83 -11.75
N LEU A 36 15.19 -13.05 -12.01
CA LEU A 36 13.76 -13.38 -11.99
C LEU A 36 13.16 -13.23 -10.59
N GLY A 37 13.86 -13.71 -9.55
CA GLY A 37 13.41 -13.57 -8.18
C GLY A 37 13.25 -12.10 -7.78
N LEU A 38 14.25 -11.27 -8.08
CA LEU A 38 14.22 -9.84 -7.76
C LEU A 38 13.21 -9.06 -8.62
N MET A 39 13.11 -9.40 -9.91
CA MET A 39 12.09 -8.83 -10.82
C MET A 39 10.68 -9.10 -10.30
N SER A 40 10.38 -10.33 -9.92
CA SER A 40 9.10 -10.72 -9.34
C SER A 40 8.81 -9.97 -8.04
N LEU A 41 9.82 -9.90 -7.15
CA LEU A 41 9.70 -9.19 -5.87
C LEU A 41 9.39 -7.71 -6.06
N ILE A 42 10.10 -7.01 -6.95
CA ILE A 42 9.89 -5.59 -7.24
C ILE A 42 8.51 -5.37 -7.85
N THR A 43 8.11 -6.19 -8.82
CA THR A 43 6.82 -6.04 -9.52
C THR A 43 5.66 -6.24 -8.55
N VAL A 44 5.65 -7.32 -7.77
CA VAL A 44 4.57 -7.60 -6.82
C VAL A 44 4.51 -6.53 -5.73
N SER A 45 5.66 -6.12 -5.17
CA SER A 45 5.69 -5.04 -4.17
C SER A 45 5.18 -3.72 -4.73
N SER A 46 5.53 -3.37 -5.97
CA SER A 46 5.08 -2.12 -6.61
C SER A 46 3.57 -2.10 -6.87
N VAL A 47 2.99 -3.22 -7.31
CA VAL A 47 1.53 -3.37 -7.47
C VAL A 47 0.83 -3.31 -6.12
N MET A 48 1.38 -3.98 -5.11
CA MET A 48 0.80 -3.99 -3.77
C MET A 48 0.81 -2.60 -3.11
N ASN A 49 1.93 -1.86 -3.25
CA ASN A 49 2.03 -0.48 -2.78
C ASN A 49 1.05 0.44 -3.53
N GLY A 50 0.87 0.25 -4.83
CA GLY A 50 -0.11 0.97 -5.64
C GLY A 50 -1.54 0.69 -5.20
N PHE A 51 -1.89 -0.57 -4.99
CA PHE A 51 -3.20 -0.98 -4.49
C PHE A 51 -3.49 -0.41 -3.09
N GLU A 52 -2.52 -0.51 -2.18
CA GLU A 52 -2.61 0.07 -0.83
C GLU A 52 -2.88 1.58 -0.90
N GLN A 53 -2.16 2.30 -1.77
CA GLN A 53 -2.36 3.74 -1.93
C GLN A 53 -3.73 4.08 -2.50
N THR A 54 -4.19 3.35 -3.52
CA THR A 54 -5.51 3.58 -4.13
C THR A 54 -6.64 3.28 -3.13
N LEU A 55 -6.52 2.17 -2.39
CA LEU A 55 -7.47 1.82 -1.35
C LEU A 55 -7.53 2.91 -0.26
N LYS A 56 -6.35 3.39 0.15
CA LYS A 56 -6.22 4.48 1.13
C LYS A 56 -6.91 5.75 0.64
N ALA A 57 -6.62 6.21 -0.57
CA ALA A 57 -7.23 7.41 -1.14
C ALA A 57 -8.76 7.23 -1.27
N ALA A 58 -9.21 6.12 -1.84
CA ALA A 58 -10.64 5.87 -2.05
C ALA A 58 -11.46 5.83 -0.75
N MET A 59 -10.87 5.40 0.37
CA MET A 59 -11.58 5.27 1.63
C MET A 59 -11.44 6.49 2.54
N LEU A 60 -10.29 7.15 2.54
CA LEU A 60 -9.99 8.18 3.53
C LEU A 60 -10.38 9.59 3.09
N ASP A 61 -10.54 9.85 1.78
CA ASP A 61 -10.95 11.17 1.29
C ASP A 61 -12.37 11.58 1.74
N LEU A 62 -13.25 10.61 1.98
CA LEU A 62 -14.63 10.83 2.41
C LEU A 62 -14.85 10.65 3.91
N ILE A 63 -13.88 10.16 4.66
CA ILE A 63 -13.99 9.84 6.09
C ILE A 63 -13.20 10.84 6.93
N PRO A 64 -13.70 11.26 8.10
CA PRO A 64 -12.93 12.06 9.05
C PRO A 64 -11.62 11.39 9.44
N HIS A 65 -10.49 12.12 9.35
CA HIS A 65 -9.21 11.58 9.79
C HIS A 65 -9.10 11.53 11.32
N VAL A 66 -9.53 12.62 11.99
CA VAL A 66 -9.70 12.69 13.44
C VAL A 66 -11.00 13.39 13.71
N GLN A 67 -11.81 12.81 14.55
CA GLN A 67 -13.06 13.37 15.03
C GLN A 67 -12.92 13.69 16.51
N ILE A 68 -13.24 14.92 16.90
CA ILE A 68 -13.36 15.32 18.30
C ILE A 68 -14.86 15.30 18.63
N LYS A 69 -15.23 14.43 19.55
CA LYS A 69 -16.63 14.34 20.01
C LYS A 69 -16.91 15.44 21.03
N GLU A 70 -18.13 15.95 20.98
CA GLU A 70 -18.66 16.92 21.94
C GLU A 70 -17.70 18.10 22.19
N ASN A 71 -17.71 19.08 21.29
CA ASN A 71 -16.83 20.25 21.34
C ASN A 71 -17.06 21.20 22.54
N GLU A 72 -17.94 20.87 23.50
CA GLU A 72 -18.27 21.72 24.65
C GLU A 72 -17.06 22.11 25.51
N GLN A 73 -15.95 21.36 25.42
CA GLN A 73 -14.71 21.61 26.18
C GLN A 73 -13.61 22.27 25.32
N LEU A 74 -13.88 22.56 24.06
CA LEU A 74 -12.89 23.14 23.16
C LEU A 74 -12.91 24.66 23.26
N ASP A 75 -11.88 25.25 23.89
CA ASP A 75 -11.67 26.70 23.90
C ASP A 75 -11.31 27.19 22.49
N GLN A 76 -11.77 28.40 22.13
CA GLN A 76 -11.46 29.03 20.84
C GLN A 76 -9.96 29.10 20.55
N ASN A 77 -9.13 29.28 21.58
CA ASN A 77 -7.68 29.29 21.44
C ASN A 77 -7.11 27.93 21.01
N LYS A 78 -7.64 26.84 21.56
CA LYS A 78 -7.27 25.47 21.16
C LYS A 78 -7.72 25.15 19.74
N LEU A 79 -8.93 25.58 19.36
CA LEU A 79 -9.45 25.39 18.01
C LEU A 79 -8.53 26.08 16.98
N GLN A 80 -8.19 27.35 17.19
CA GLN A 80 -7.29 28.07 16.30
C GLN A 80 -5.90 27.44 16.25
N ALA A 81 -5.40 26.88 17.36
CA ALA A 81 -4.11 26.20 17.37
C ALA A 81 -4.15 24.89 16.56
N ILE A 82 -5.28 24.17 16.59
CA ILE A 82 -5.48 22.97 15.76
C ILE A 82 -5.62 23.35 14.28
N GLU A 83 -6.39 24.37 13.96
CA GLU A 83 -6.56 24.87 12.58
C GLU A 83 -5.25 25.32 11.94
N ASN A 84 -4.37 25.95 12.71
CA ASN A 84 -3.07 26.44 12.25
C ASN A 84 -1.94 25.38 12.31
N HIS A 85 -2.26 24.13 12.67
CA HIS A 85 -1.25 23.09 12.77
C HIS A 85 -0.77 22.66 11.37
N PRO A 86 0.55 22.51 11.12
CA PRO A 86 1.11 22.26 9.79
C PRO A 86 0.63 20.97 9.12
N LEU A 87 0.20 19.99 9.88
CA LEU A 87 -0.33 18.73 9.37
C LEU A 87 -1.85 18.78 9.07
N VAL A 88 -2.55 19.81 9.53
CA VAL A 88 -4.01 19.96 9.37
C VAL A 88 -4.31 20.72 8.09
N LYS A 89 -5.12 20.10 7.23
CA LYS A 89 -5.63 20.71 6.01
C LYS A 89 -6.85 21.58 6.30
N GLN A 90 -7.78 21.03 7.09
CA GLN A 90 -9.06 21.69 7.40
C GLN A 90 -9.65 21.13 8.68
N VAL A 91 -10.30 22.01 9.45
CA VAL A 91 -11.19 21.65 10.56
C VAL A 91 -12.61 22.04 10.18
N SER A 92 -13.57 21.13 10.29
CA SER A 92 -14.96 21.38 9.91
C SER A 92 -15.93 20.83 10.94
N PRO A 93 -17.10 21.44 11.11
CA PRO A 93 -18.17 20.86 11.91
C PRO A 93 -18.60 19.51 11.32
N TYR A 94 -18.87 18.55 12.17
CA TYR A 94 -19.30 17.21 11.78
C TYR A 94 -20.54 16.78 12.53
N VAL A 95 -21.48 16.22 11.82
CA VAL A 95 -22.66 15.56 12.36
C VAL A 95 -23.02 14.38 11.48
N ALA A 96 -23.23 13.22 12.07
CA ALA A 96 -23.66 12.04 11.35
C ALA A 96 -24.65 11.22 12.20
N SER A 97 -25.44 10.40 11.53
CA SER A 97 -26.31 9.43 12.17
C SER A 97 -26.63 8.30 11.21
N ASP A 98 -26.80 7.11 11.77
CA ASP A 98 -27.29 5.98 10.99
C ASP A 98 -28.78 6.14 10.74
N VAL A 99 -29.16 6.07 9.47
CA VAL A 99 -30.52 6.30 9.01
C VAL A 99 -30.94 5.21 8.03
N ILE A 100 -32.26 5.07 7.88
CA ILE A 100 -32.85 4.25 6.85
C ILE A 100 -33.45 5.17 5.79
N LEU A 101 -32.98 5.05 4.57
CA LEU A 101 -33.56 5.68 3.39
C LEU A 101 -34.65 4.76 2.83
N GLN A 102 -35.86 5.28 2.69
CA GLN A 102 -37.00 4.52 2.21
C GLN A 102 -37.68 5.22 1.03
N THR A 103 -37.94 4.44 -0.01
CA THR A 103 -38.80 4.81 -1.14
C THR A 103 -39.93 3.81 -1.29
N ASN A 104 -40.73 3.94 -2.35
CA ASN A 104 -41.77 2.96 -2.68
C ASN A 104 -41.14 1.66 -3.28
N GLN A 105 -39.89 1.68 -3.72
CA GLN A 105 -39.23 0.55 -4.36
C GLN A 105 -38.38 -0.25 -3.39
N ASP A 106 -37.58 0.42 -2.55
CA ASP A 106 -36.60 -0.25 -1.69
C ASP A 106 -36.36 0.55 -0.39
N LEU A 107 -35.61 -0.08 0.51
CA LEU A 107 -35.22 0.41 1.81
C LEU A 107 -33.73 0.08 2.04
N VAL A 108 -32.91 1.09 2.38
CA VAL A 108 -31.47 0.93 2.56
C VAL A 108 -31.02 1.64 3.83
N GLY A 109 -30.25 0.93 4.68
CA GLY A 109 -29.53 1.54 5.81
C GLY A 109 -28.29 2.26 5.31
N VAL A 110 -28.08 3.51 5.72
CA VAL A 110 -26.92 4.32 5.37
C VAL A 110 -26.52 5.21 6.53
N GLN A 111 -25.26 5.64 6.55
CA GLN A 111 -24.82 6.74 7.40
C GLN A 111 -25.07 8.06 6.67
N LEU A 112 -25.91 8.92 7.26
CA LEU A 112 -26.19 10.26 6.75
C LEU A 112 -25.27 11.27 7.43
N GLN A 113 -24.38 11.89 6.66
CA GLN A 113 -23.43 12.90 7.13
C GLN A 113 -23.92 14.30 6.77
N GLY A 114 -23.77 15.23 7.70
CA GLY A 114 -24.11 16.62 7.52
C GLY A 114 -22.96 17.44 6.94
N LEU A 115 -23.16 18.04 5.79
CA LEU A 115 -22.23 19.00 5.20
C LEU A 115 -22.58 20.42 5.66
N PHE A 116 -21.56 21.24 5.88
CA PHE A 116 -21.72 22.63 6.26
C PHE A 116 -21.16 23.54 5.17
N GLN A 117 -21.88 24.62 4.87
CA GLN A 117 -21.47 25.58 3.85
C GLN A 117 -20.15 26.28 4.22
N GLY A 118 -19.24 26.43 3.26
CA GLY A 118 -17.96 27.11 3.44
C GLY A 118 -16.77 26.19 3.71
N TYR A 119 -16.99 24.88 3.72
CA TYR A 119 -15.93 23.86 3.86
C TYR A 119 -15.80 23.08 2.57
N GLU A 120 -14.55 22.83 2.16
CA GLU A 120 -14.25 21.97 1.01
C GLU A 120 -14.67 20.52 1.29
N THR A 121 -15.24 19.87 0.30
CA THR A 121 -15.60 18.46 0.37
C THR A 121 -15.12 17.74 -0.89
N ALA A 122 -14.63 16.51 -0.72
CA ALA A 122 -14.26 15.67 -1.85
C ALA A 122 -15.42 15.36 -2.82
N LEU A 123 -16.65 15.72 -2.43
CA LEU A 123 -17.83 15.54 -3.27
C LEU A 123 -17.93 16.58 -4.38
N ASP A 124 -17.29 17.75 -4.28
CA ASP A 124 -17.45 18.84 -5.23
C ASP A 124 -17.09 18.39 -6.66
N ASP A 125 -16.05 17.59 -6.81
CA ASP A 125 -15.60 17.05 -8.10
C ASP A 125 -16.35 15.76 -8.52
N ALA A 126 -17.01 15.10 -7.58
CA ALA A 126 -17.69 13.83 -7.79
C ALA A 126 -19.13 13.96 -8.25
N VAL A 127 -19.74 15.14 -8.25
CA VAL A 127 -21.14 15.38 -8.66
C VAL A 127 -21.34 15.05 -10.13
N ARG A 128 -22.33 14.21 -10.41
CA ARG A 128 -22.71 13.80 -11.78
C ARG A 128 -24.07 14.39 -12.22
N ALA A 129 -24.97 14.67 -11.29
CA ALA A 129 -26.25 15.27 -11.58
C ALA A 129 -26.73 16.14 -10.41
N GLY A 130 -27.40 17.24 -10.68
CA GLY A 130 -27.82 18.21 -9.66
C GLY A 130 -26.71 19.17 -9.23
N SER A 131 -26.78 19.69 -8.01
CA SER A 131 -25.76 20.59 -7.45
C SER A 131 -25.73 20.47 -5.92
N LEU A 132 -24.53 20.45 -5.33
CA LEU A 132 -24.34 20.50 -3.89
C LEU A 132 -24.79 21.82 -3.27
N THR A 133 -24.77 22.92 -4.01
CA THR A 133 -25.27 24.23 -3.55
C THR A 133 -26.71 24.14 -3.11
N ARG A 134 -27.52 23.32 -3.81
CA ARG A 134 -28.94 23.10 -3.45
C ARG A 134 -29.15 22.46 -2.08
N LEU A 135 -28.16 21.73 -1.55
CA LEU A 135 -28.22 21.18 -0.19
C LEU A 135 -28.44 22.29 0.85
N TYR A 136 -27.85 23.46 0.61
CA TYR A 136 -27.87 24.59 1.56
C TYR A 136 -28.98 25.58 1.31
N GLU A 137 -29.54 25.63 0.09
CA GLU A 137 -30.61 26.57 -0.29
C GLU A 137 -31.96 26.22 0.33
N GLN A 138 -32.22 24.93 0.45
CA GLN A 138 -33.51 24.45 0.97
C GLN A 138 -33.31 23.44 2.12
N LYS A 139 -34.24 23.39 3.03
CA LYS A 139 -34.22 22.45 4.15
C LYS A 139 -34.50 21.03 3.67
N TYR A 140 -33.91 20.06 4.33
CA TYR A 140 -34.14 18.63 4.08
C TYR A 140 -33.81 18.20 2.65
N GLN A 141 -32.65 18.62 2.18
CA GLN A 141 -32.05 18.15 0.93
C GLN A 141 -31.03 17.05 1.22
N VAL A 142 -30.89 16.13 0.28
CA VAL A 142 -29.93 15.01 0.37
C VAL A 142 -29.16 14.82 -0.93
N ALA A 143 -27.87 14.53 -0.85
CA ALA A 143 -27.04 14.05 -1.94
C ALA A 143 -26.84 12.54 -1.76
N LEU A 144 -27.08 11.79 -2.81
CA LEU A 144 -26.95 10.33 -2.84
C LEU A 144 -25.84 9.93 -3.81
N SER A 145 -25.17 8.81 -3.52
CA SER A 145 -24.34 8.18 -4.52
C SER A 145 -25.17 7.64 -5.69
N ARG A 146 -24.55 7.47 -6.83
CA ARG A 146 -25.18 6.82 -8.00
C ARG A 146 -25.70 5.42 -7.65
N TYR A 147 -24.95 4.68 -6.84
CA TYR A 147 -25.35 3.35 -6.38
C TYR A 147 -26.65 3.40 -5.58
N LEU A 148 -26.73 4.28 -4.56
CA LEU A 148 -27.93 4.44 -3.72
C LEU A 148 -29.11 4.97 -4.51
N ALA A 149 -28.90 5.95 -5.41
CA ALA A 149 -29.94 6.50 -6.25
C ALA A 149 -30.57 5.44 -7.16
N ASN A 150 -29.74 4.60 -7.80
CA ASN A 150 -30.19 3.49 -8.63
C ASN A 150 -30.94 2.43 -7.80
N LYS A 151 -30.42 2.06 -6.65
CA LYS A 151 -31.03 1.04 -5.77
C LYS A 151 -32.38 1.50 -5.22
N LEU A 152 -32.49 2.77 -4.83
CA LEU A 152 -33.73 3.37 -4.33
C LEU A 152 -34.70 3.79 -5.46
N GLY A 153 -34.26 3.75 -6.71
CA GLY A 153 -35.05 4.16 -7.87
C GLY A 153 -35.42 5.64 -7.88
N VAL A 154 -34.49 6.53 -7.43
CA VAL A 154 -34.74 7.96 -7.33
C VAL A 154 -33.79 8.78 -8.19
N SER A 155 -34.30 9.92 -8.67
CA SER A 155 -33.56 10.91 -9.45
C SER A 155 -33.56 12.27 -8.74
N VAL A 156 -32.73 13.20 -9.22
CA VAL A 156 -32.65 14.56 -8.71
C VAL A 156 -34.05 15.22 -8.73
N GLY A 157 -34.44 15.85 -7.63
CA GLY A 157 -35.75 16.50 -7.43
C GLY A 157 -36.81 15.58 -6.87
N GLN A 158 -36.63 14.28 -6.82
CA GLN A 158 -37.55 13.34 -6.21
C GLN A 158 -37.42 13.29 -4.67
N GLN A 159 -38.42 12.81 -4.00
CA GLN A 159 -38.45 12.72 -2.53
C GLN A 159 -38.26 11.29 -2.06
N LEU A 160 -37.53 11.15 -0.96
CA LEU A 160 -37.39 9.91 -0.20
C LEU A 160 -37.58 10.16 1.28
N ARG A 161 -37.93 9.15 2.02
CA ARG A 161 -38.11 9.22 3.47
C ARG A 161 -36.84 8.85 4.18
N VAL A 162 -36.34 9.73 5.06
CA VAL A 162 -35.25 9.49 5.98
C VAL A 162 -35.86 9.13 7.34
N ILE A 163 -35.53 7.96 7.86
CA ILE A 163 -35.96 7.42 9.14
C ILE A 163 -34.74 7.30 10.03
N MET A 164 -34.81 7.86 11.25
CA MET A 164 -33.73 7.82 12.26
C MET A 164 -34.14 6.88 13.40
N PRO A 165 -33.65 5.64 13.44
CA PRO A 165 -34.06 4.66 14.46
C PRO A 165 -33.67 5.07 15.89
N GLU A 166 -32.51 5.73 16.03
CA GLU A 166 -31.96 6.15 17.34
C GLU A 166 -32.76 7.27 17.97
N PHE A 167 -33.42 8.12 17.15
CA PHE A 167 -34.17 9.29 17.62
C PHE A 167 -35.66 9.00 17.56
N THR A 168 -36.29 8.86 18.73
CA THR A 168 -37.72 8.53 18.82
C THR A 168 -38.55 9.72 19.25
N THR A 169 -39.77 9.78 18.75
CA THR A 169 -40.81 10.73 19.16
C THR A 169 -41.91 9.99 19.87
N TYR A 170 -42.36 10.53 21.02
CA TYR A 170 -43.53 10.01 21.72
C TYR A 170 -44.78 10.43 20.98
N THR A 171 -45.57 9.46 20.60
CA THR A 171 -46.92 9.67 20.04
C THR A 171 -47.96 9.00 20.95
N PRO A 172 -49.25 9.33 20.82
CA PRO A 172 -50.29 8.66 21.59
C PRO A 172 -50.35 7.13 21.39
N LEU A 173 -49.75 6.63 20.29
CA LEU A 173 -49.66 5.20 19.95
C LEU A 173 -48.37 4.56 20.39
N GLY A 174 -47.46 5.29 21.08
CA GLY A 174 -46.17 4.81 21.52
C GLY A 174 -44.97 5.57 20.91
N ARG A 175 -43.78 5.02 21.09
CA ARG A 175 -42.53 5.57 20.53
C ARG A 175 -42.44 5.25 19.05
N THR A 176 -42.28 6.26 18.23
CA THR A 176 -42.06 6.12 16.79
C THR A 176 -40.73 6.74 16.42
N PRO A 177 -39.94 6.14 15.46
CA PRO A 177 -38.73 6.75 14.97
C PRO A 177 -38.99 8.10 14.32
N THR A 178 -38.08 9.05 14.52
CA THR A 178 -38.15 10.34 13.83
C THR A 178 -37.98 10.12 12.34
N GLN A 179 -38.86 10.70 11.54
CA GLN A 179 -38.83 10.54 10.08
C GLN A 179 -39.18 11.85 9.38
N ARG A 180 -38.55 12.07 8.21
CA ARG A 180 -38.80 13.26 7.36
C ARG A 180 -38.62 12.91 5.89
N LEU A 181 -39.35 13.64 5.04
CA LEU A 181 -39.11 13.60 3.59
C LEU A 181 -37.95 14.52 3.25
N PHE A 182 -37.02 14.00 2.49
CA PHE A 182 -35.90 14.72 1.92
C PHE A 182 -36.00 14.70 0.40
N THR A 183 -35.58 15.79 -0.23
CA THR A 183 -35.53 15.90 -1.70
C THR A 183 -34.10 15.66 -2.16
N VAL A 184 -33.91 14.87 -3.22
CA VAL A 184 -32.63 14.62 -3.79
C VAL A 184 -32.09 15.85 -4.53
N ALA A 185 -31.05 16.50 -3.99
CA ALA A 185 -30.45 17.70 -4.54
C ALA A 185 -29.35 17.39 -5.54
N ALA A 186 -28.57 16.33 -5.29
CA ALA A 186 -27.45 15.92 -6.12
C ALA A 186 -27.27 14.40 -6.12
N ILE A 187 -26.69 13.90 -7.20
CA ILE A 187 -26.22 12.52 -7.31
C ILE A 187 -24.72 12.60 -7.62
N TYR A 188 -23.92 11.97 -6.77
CA TYR A 188 -22.46 11.90 -6.90
C TYR A 188 -21.99 10.48 -7.24
N ASP A 189 -20.75 10.37 -7.67
CA ASP A 189 -20.07 9.11 -8.00
C ASP A 189 -18.62 9.20 -7.51
N GLY A 190 -18.41 8.78 -6.26
CA GLY A 190 -17.11 8.84 -5.59
C GLY A 190 -16.17 7.70 -6.02
N GLN A 191 -16.69 6.73 -6.78
CA GLN A 191 -15.94 5.52 -7.19
C GLN A 191 -15.30 4.77 -6.00
N SER A 192 -16.00 4.84 -4.85
CA SER A 192 -15.56 4.30 -3.57
C SER A 192 -16.56 3.30 -3.03
N GLU A 193 -16.09 2.36 -2.22
CA GLU A 193 -16.96 1.46 -1.47
C GLU A 193 -17.91 2.22 -0.52
N ALA A 194 -17.47 3.39 -0.03
CA ALA A 194 -18.27 4.28 0.78
C ALA A 194 -19.57 4.74 0.08
N ASP A 195 -19.63 4.76 -1.24
CA ASP A 195 -20.81 5.07 -2.04
C ASP A 195 -21.98 4.12 -1.77
N THR A 196 -21.73 2.96 -1.20
CA THR A 196 -22.77 1.96 -0.89
C THR A 196 -23.51 2.24 0.42
N TYR A 197 -22.88 2.99 1.34
CA TYR A 197 -23.42 3.22 2.68
C TYR A 197 -23.38 4.69 3.16
N LEU A 198 -22.80 5.62 2.40
CA LEU A 198 -22.79 7.05 2.75
C LEU A 198 -23.80 7.84 1.93
N ALA A 199 -24.48 8.77 2.62
CA ALA A 199 -25.30 9.81 2.03
C ALA A 199 -25.02 11.14 2.73
N PHE A 200 -25.25 12.26 2.06
CA PHE A 200 -24.95 13.58 2.60
C PHE A 200 -26.19 14.47 2.62
N ALA A 201 -26.31 15.28 3.67
CA ALA A 201 -27.40 16.24 3.81
C ALA A 201 -26.87 17.58 4.32
N ASP A 202 -27.70 18.63 4.30
CA ASP A 202 -27.37 19.86 5.01
C ASP A 202 -27.26 19.61 6.53
N GLY A 203 -26.09 19.93 7.09
CA GLY A 203 -25.75 19.68 8.48
C GLY A 203 -26.74 20.31 9.46
N LYS A 204 -27.24 21.52 9.17
CA LYS A 204 -28.25 22.20 9.99
C LYS A 204 -29.58 21.45 9.97
N SER A 205 -29.96 20.87 8.84
CA SER A 205 -31.17 20.05 8.73
C SER A 205 -31.05 18.75 9.50
N LEU A 206 -29.88 18.12 9.45
CA LEU A 206 -29.60 16.90 10.19
C LEU A 206 -29.57 17.14 11.70
N GLN A 207 -28.91 18.22 12.19
CA GLN A 207 -28.94 18.62 13.60
C GLN A 207 -30.38 18.81 14.12
N ARG A 208 -31.26 19.48 13.34
CA ARG A 208 -32.64 19.65 13.71
C ARG A 208 -33.40 18.32 13.85
N LEU A 209 -33.14 17.39 12.96
CA LEU A 209 -33.71 16.04 13.03
C LEU A 209 -33.25 15.30 14.28
N MET A 210 -31.99 15.42 14.62
CA MET A 210 -31.36 14.84 15.82
C MET A 210 -31.74 15.60 17.11
N ARG A 211 -32.45 16.73 17.00
CA ARG A 211 -32.77 17.64 18.10
C ARG A 211 -31.57 18.18 18.85
N LYS A 212 -30.43 18.26 18.16
CA LYS A 212 -29.20 18.89 18.66
C LYS A 212 -29.33 20.42 18.54
N LYS A 213 -28.70 21.15 19.46
CA LYS A 213 -28.57 22.61 19.34
C LYS A 213 -27.61 22.95 18.18
N PRO A 214 -27.74 24.14 17.56
CA PRO A 214 -26.83 24.53 16.46
C PRO A 214 -25.34 24.50 16.82
N GLU A 215 -25.00 24.64 18.10
CA GLU A 215 -23.65 24.66 18.64
C GLU A 215 -23.13 23.24 19.01
N GLN A 216 -24.02 22.25 19.02
CA GLN A 216 -23.70 20.86 19.34
C GLN A 216 -23.34 20.10 18.06
N TYR A 217 -22.07 20.05 17.74
CA TYR A 217 -21.50 19.28 16.65
C TYR A 217 -20.15 18.71 17.08
N ASP A 218 -19.77 17.65 16.48
CA ASP A 218 -18.42 17.12 16.58
C ASP A 218 -17.51 17.91 15.62
N LEU A 219 -16.22 17.90 15.86
CA LEU A 219 -15.26 18.51 14.94
C LEU A 219 -14.55 17.41 14.16
N ASN A 220 -14.48 17.62 12.88
CA ASN A 220 -13.73 16.80 11.98
C ASN A 220 -12.45 17.48 11.56
N ILE A 221 -11.31 16.83 11.78
CA ILE A 221 -10.00 17.30 11.38
C ILE A 221 -9.56 16.46 10.18
N HIS A 222 -9.41 17.11 9.04
CA HIS A 222 -8.75 16.54 7.87
C HIS A 222 -7.27 16.92 7.88
N LEU A 223 -6.40 15.91 7.84
CA LEU A 223 -4.95 16.08 7.68
C LEU A 223 -4.62 16.13 6.19
N TYR A 224 -3.48 16.75 5.82
CA TYR A 224 -2.96 16.67 4.45
C TYR A 224 -2.66 15.23 4.03
N ASP A 225 -2.18 14.41 4.98
CA ASP A 225 -1.99 12.97 4.81
C ASP A 225 -2.61 12.25 6.02
N ALA A 226 -3.59 11.40 5.77
CA ALA A 226 -4.26 10.61 6.81
C ALA A 226 -3.28 9.69 7.58
N PHE A 227 -2.14 9.35 6.97
CA PHE A 227 -1.10 8.50 7.60
C PHE A 227 -0.15 9.26 8.51
N SER A 228 -0.14 10.59 8.46
CA SER A 228 0.57 11.43 9.45
C SER A 228 -0.14 11.50 10.81
N LEU A 229 -1.19 10.69 11.01
CA LEU A 229 -1.95 10.62 12.25
C LEU A 229 -1.09 10.39 13.51
N PRO A 230 -0.12 9.46 13.53
CA PRO A 230 0.77 9.29 14.70
C PRO A 230 1.60 10.53 15.00
N ASP A 231 2.12 11.19 13.96
CA ASP A 231 2.91 12.42 14.09
C ASP A 231 2.02 13.58 14.59
N PHE A 232 0.79 13.65 14.08
CA PHE A 232 -0.20 14.62 14.55
C PHE A 232 -0.51 14.43 16.03
N TYR A 233 -0.80 13.20 16.49
CA TYR A 233 -1.05 12.93 17.89
C TYR A 233 0.17 13.25 18.78
N GLN A 234 1.37 12.98 18.31
CA GLN A 234 2.59 13.32 19.05
C GLN A 234 2.78 14.82 19.20
N GLN A 235 2.57 15.59 18.12
CA GLN A 235 2.76 17.05 18.11
C GLN A 235 1.59 17.80 18.78
N ALA A 236 0.37 17.34 18.57
CA ALA A 236 -0.85 17.96 19.07
C ALA A 236 -1.32 17.40 20.43
N ASN A 237 -0.54 16.54 21.10
CA ASN A 237 -0.94 15.88 22.34
C ASN A 237 -1.44 16.85 23.41
N SER A 238 -0.75 17.98 23.59
CA SER A 238 -1.14 19.02 24.56
C SER A 238 -2.48 19.72 24.21
N LEU A 239 -2.80 19.82 22.91
CA LEU A 239 -4.03 20.44 22.41
C LEU A 239 -5.22 19.50 22.55
N LEU A 240 -4.98 18.18 22.37
CA LEU A 240 -6.01 17.15 22.42
C LEU A 240 -6.26 16.60 23.83
N GLN A 241 -5.43 16.96 24.81
CA GLN A 241 -5.57 16.48 26.18
C GLN A 241 -6.91 16.87 26.78
N GLY A 242 -7.67 15.86 27.26
CA GLY A 242 -8.98 16.03 27.86
C GLY A 242 -10.14 16.02 26.85
N LEU A 243 -9.85 15.87 25.55
CA LEU A 243 -10.88 15.74 24.51
C LEU A 243 -11.07 14.27 24.14
N GLU A 244 -12.31 13.86 23.94
CA GLU A 244 -12.61 12.54 23.39
C GLU A 244 -12.39 12.56 21.88
N THR A 245 -11.32 11.90 21.44
CA THR A 245 -10.95 11.81 20.03
C THR A 245 -11.23 10.42 19.49
N GLN A 246 -11.77 10.35 18.30
CA GLN A 246 -11.95 9.12 17.53
C GLN A 246 -11.27 9.32 16.17
N ASP A 247 -10.49 8.34 15.73
CA ASP A 247 -9.75 8.42 14.49
C ASP A 247 -10.23 7.36 13.49
N TRP A 248 -9.81 7.52 12.23
CA TRP A 248 -10.13 6.59 11.17
C TRP A 248 -9.55 5.19 11.43
N GLN A 249 -8.43 5.08 12.16
CA GLN A 249 -7.82 3.78 12.48
C GLN A 249 -8.70 2.99 13.45
N THR A 250 -9.37 3.67 14.38
CA THR A 250 -10.32 3.04 15.29
C THR A 250 -11.57 2.56 14.56
N GLN A 251 -12.05 3.31 13.56
CA GLN A 251 -13.25 2.96 12.80
C GLN A 251 -13.01 1.90 11.72
N GLN A 252 -11.90 2.01 11.00
CA GLN A 252 -11.56 1.16 9.84
C GLN A 252 -10.35 0.25 10.09
N GLY A 253 -9.88 0.18 11.34
CA GLY A 253 -8.64 -0.52 11.71
C GLY A 253 -8.64 -2.00 11.35
N THR A 254 -9.79 -2.67 11.37
CA THR A 254 -9.91 -4.07 10.98
C THR A 254 -9.57 -4.30 9.50
N LEU A 255 -10.02 -3.41 8.61
CA LEU A 255 -9.72 -3.47 7.20
C LEU A 255 -8.22 -3.23 6.95
N PHE A 256 -7.68 -2.14 7.51
CA PHE A 256 -6.26 -1.82 7.35
C PHE A 256 -5.35 -2.85 8.00
N ALA A 257 -5.76 -3.47 9.13
CA ALA A 257 -5.07 -4.60 9.72
C ALA A 257 -5.08 -5.83 8.79
N ALA A 258 -6.18 -6.10 8.08
CA ALA A 258 -6.26 -7.17 7.10
C ALA A 258 -5.32 -6.91 5.90
N VAL A 259 -5.28 -5.69 5.36
CA VAL A 259 -4.36 -5.29 4.28
C VAL A 259 -2.89 -5.39 4.73
N ALA A 260 -2.57 -4.95 5.96
CA ALA A 260 -1.23 -5.08 6.52
C ALA A 260 -0.84 -6.55 6.74
N MET A 261 -1.78 -7.40 7.15
CA MET A 261 -1.56 -8.85 7.28
C MET A 261 -1.31 -9.50 5.91
N GLU A 262 -2.10 -9.15 4.89
CA GLU A 262 -1.90 -9.61 3.52
C GLU A 262 -0.50 -9.23 3.01
N LYS A 263 -0.07 -7.99 3.19
CA LYS A 263 1.28 -7.52 2.82
C LYS A 263 2.38 -8.32 3.53
N ARG A 264 2.20 -8.67 4.82
CA ARG A 264 3.14 -9.52 5.55
C ARG A 264 3.20 -10.95 4.99
N ILE A 265 2.06 -11.54 4.69
CA ILE A 265 1.98 -12.89 4.09
C ILE A 265 2.66 -12.90 2.72
N MET A 266 2.37 -11.90 1.88
CA MET A 266 3.04 -11.75 0.58
C MET A 266 4.54 -11.56 0.72
N SER A 267 4.99 -10.75 1.66
CA SER A 267 6.43 -10.56 1.95
C SER A 267 7.11 -11.86 2.39
N LEU A 268 6.43 -12.70 3.16
CA LEU A 268 6.94 -14.03 3.55
C LEU A 268 7.04 -14.97 2.34
N LEU A 269 6.02 -15.01 1.48
CA LEU A 269 6.03 -15.83 0.27
C LEU A 269 7.13 -15.41 -0.70
N LEU A 270 7.29 -14.09 -0.89
CA LEU A 270 8.36 -13.53 -1.71
C LEU A 270 9.74 -13.79 -1.09
N GLY A 271 9.85 -13.74 0.25
CA GLY A 271 11.05 -14.13 0.99
C GLY A 271 11.46 -15.58 0.71
N LEU A 272 10.50 -16.49 0.54
CA LEU A 272 10.77 -17.88 0.17
C LEU A 272 11.40 -17.99 -1.23
N ILE A 273 10.98 -17.17 -2.19
CA ILE A 273 11.57 -17.11 -3.52
C ILE A 273 13.04 -16.67 -3.42
N VAL A 274 13.34 -15.70 -2.56
CA VAL A 274 14.71 -15.25 -2.31
C VAL A 274 15.56 -16.38 -1.70
N ILE A 275 15.01 -17.15 -0.77
CA ILE A 275 15.70 -18.32 -0.19
C ILE A 275 16.03 -19.34 -1.28
N VAL A 276 15.11 -19.63 -2.19
CA VAL A 276 15.35 -20.53 -3.34
C VAL A 276 16.47 -19.99 -4.24
N ALA A 277 16.49 -18.68 -4.49
CA ALA A 277 17.58 -18.04 -5.25
C ALA A 277 18.95 -18.21 -4.55
N VAL A 278 19.01 -18.06 -3.23
CA VAL A 278 20.21 -18.29 -2.42
C VAL A 278 20.70 -19.76 -2.56
N PHE A 279 19.79 -20.73 -2.44
CA PHE A 279 20.13 -22.15 -2.65
C PHE A 279 20.67 -22.41 -4.06
N ASN A 280 20.08 -21.76 -5.07
CA ASN A 280 20.55 -21.86 -6.43
C ASN A 280 22.01 -21.33 -6.58
N ILE A 281 22.33 -20.19 -5.96
CA ILE A 281 23.70 -19.64 -5.93
C ILE A 281 24.67 -20.63 -5.28
N ILE A 282 24.32 -21.17 -4.11
CA ILE A 282 25.16 -22.11 -3.36
C ILE A 282 25.43 -23.38 -4.21
N SER A 283 24.38 -23.92 -4.82
CA SER A 283 24.47 -25.12 -5.66
C SER A 283 25.33 -24.88 -6.90
N ALA A 284 25.07 -23.77 -7.60
CA ALA A 284 25.84 -23.39 -8.80
C ALA A 284 27.31 -23.19 -8.50
N LEU A 285 27.67 -22.46 -7.44
CA LEU A 285 29.06 -22.24 -7.05
C LEU A 285 29.73 -23.52 -6.53
N SER A 286 28.99 -24.37 -5.77
CA SER A 286 29.55 -25.64 -5.28
C SER A 286 29.92 -26.58 -6.44
N MET A 287 29.05 -26.62 -7.47
CA MET A 287 29.33 -27.42 -8.67
C MET A 287 30.49 -26.86 -9.45
N MET A 288 30.58 -25.53 -9.59
CA MET A 288 31.71 -24.88 -10.25
C MET A 288 33.05 -25.12 -9.51
N VAL A 289 33.03 -25.12 -8.17
CA VAL A 289 34.20 -25.47 -7.35
C VAL A 289 34.65 -26.91 -7.66
N SER A 290 33.73 -27.86 -7.77
CA SER A 290 34.02 -29.24 -8.09
C SER A 290 34.67 -29.40 -9.48
N GLU A 291 34.15 -28.71 -10.49
CA GLU A 291 34.69 -28.71 -11.85
C GLU A 291 36.07 -28.05 -11.95
N LYS A 292 36.38 -27.10 -11.06
CA LYS A 292 37.62 -26.32 -11.09
C LYS A 292 38.66 -26.81 -10.08
N GLN A 293 38.52 -28.02 -9.51
CA GLN A 293 39.45 -28.54 -8.49
C GLN A 293 40.89 -28.66 -9.01
N GLY A 294 41.09 -29.15 -10.26
CA GLY A 294 42.39 -29.23 -10.87
C GLY A 294 43.09 -27.87 -11.04
N GLU A 295 42.33 -26.88 -11.55
CA GLU A 295 42.85 -25.51 -11.69
C GLU A 295 43.17 -24.87 -10.32
N VAL A 296 42.38 -25.15 -9.29
CA VAL A 296 42.61 -24.71 -7.92
C VAL A 296 43.90 -25.33 -7.37
N ALA A 297 44.12 -26.64 -7.60
CA ALA A 297 45.34 -27.33 -7.19
C ALA A 297 46.60 -26.71 -7.85
N ILE A 298 46.53 -26.42 -9.15
CA ILE A 298 47.60 -25.71 -9.86
C ILE A 298 47.86 -24.32 -9.28
N LEU A 299 46.81 -23.53 -8.99
CA LEU A 299 47.00 -22.23 -8.38
C LEU A 299 47.66 -22.31 -6.99
N GLN A 300 47.35 -23.33 -6.20
CA GLN A 300 47.99 -23.56 -4.91
C GLN A 300 49.47 -23.93 -5.05
N THR A 301 49.84 -24.72 -6.05
CA THR A 301 51.27 -25.01 -6.32
C THR A 301 52.04 -23.78 -6.80
N LEU A 302 51.35 -22.81 -7.42
CA LEU A 302 51.89 -21.51 -7.81
C LEU A 302 51.95 -20.48 -6.65
N GLY A 303 51.59 -20.90 -5.42
CA GLY A 303 51.71 -20.07 -4.21
C GLY A 303 50.46 -19.34 -3.79
N PHE A 304 49.29 -19.66 -4.36
CA PHE A 304 48.05 -19.13 -3.86
C PHE A 304 47.71 -19.73 -2.48
N THR A 305 47.44 -18.85 -1.52
CA THR A 305 46.99 -19.30 -0.19
C THR A 305 45.50 -19.67 -0.23
N PRO A 306 45.03 -20.51 0.72
CA PRO A 306 43.59 -20.84 0.82
C PRO A 306 42.68 -19.63 0.86
N GLN A 307 43.10 -18.55 1.53
CA GLN A 307 42.37 -17.29 1.59
C GLN A 307 42.25 -16.57 0.23
N MET A 308 43.32 -16.66 -0.60
CA MET A 308 43.28 -16.10 -1.95
C MET A 308 42.32 -16.86 -2.85
N ILE A 309 42.25 -18.19 -2.72
CA ILE A 309 41.30 -19.03 -3.46
C ILE A 309 39.88 -18.73 -3.04
N ALA A 310 39.61 -18.63 -1.74
CA ALA A 310 38.30 -18.22 -1.26
C ALA A 310 37.86 -16.86 -1.86
N LYS A 311 38.77 -15.87 -1.91
CA LYS A 311 38.52 -14.57 -2.54
C LYS A 311 38.22 -14.65 -4.04
N VAL A 312 38.83 -15.59 -4.77
CA VAL A 312 38.54 -15.82 -6.20
C VAL A 312 37.10 -16.25 -6.40
N PHE A 313 36.64 -17.26 -5.66
CA PHE A 313 35.23 -17.73 -5.76
C PHE A 313 34.23 -16.75 -5.19
N MET A 314 34.57 -15.99 -4.13
CA MET A 314 33.75 -14.89 -3.64
C MET A 314 33.57 -13.80 -4.70
N ALA A 315 34.65 -13.40 -5.38
CA ALA A 315 34.57 -12.40 -6.46
C ALA A 315 33.71 -12.89 -7.62
N GLN A 316 33.76 -14.18 -7.95
CA GLN A 316 32.91 -14.77 -8.98
C GLN A 316 31.44 -14.82 -8.58
N GLY A 317 31.13 -15.27 -7.37
CA GLY A 317 29.74 -15.26 -6.87
C GLY A 317 29.15 -13.86 -6.74
N MET A 318 29.96 -12.89 -6.27
CA MET A 318 29.61 -11.49 -6.26
C MET A 318 29.32 -10.91 -7.66
N TYR A 319 30.11 -11.31 -8.66
CA TYR A 319 29.87 -10.95 -10.05
C TYR A 319 28.46 -11.40 -10.49
N ASN A 320 28.13 -12.69 -10.27
CA ASN A 320 26.81 -13.21 -10.60
C ASN A 320 25.69 -12.49 -9.80
N GLY A 321 25.92 -12.23 -8.51
CA GLY A 321 25.00 -11.50 -7.65
C GLY A 321 24.72 -10.07 -8.13
N ILE A 322 25.76 -9.31 -8.44
CA ILE A 322 25.65 -7.92 -8.91
C ILE A 322 24.94 -7.87 -10.27
N PHE A 323 25.35 -8.71 -11.23
CA PHE A 323 24.71 -8.73 -12.54
C PHE A 323 23.26 -9.22 -12.47
N GLY A 324 22.97 -10.24 -11.66
CA GLY A 324 21.61 -10.69 -11.41
C GLY A 324 20.74 -9.60 -10.78
N THR A 325 21.28 -8.87 -9.81
CA THR A 325 20.58 -7.74 -9.19
C THR A 325 20.33 -6.60 -10.19
N LEU A 326 21.30 -6.21 -10.98
CA LEU A 326 21.14 -5.15 -12.00
C LEU A 326 20.07 -5.52 -13.03
N ILE A 327 20.10 -6.74 -13.55
CA ILE A 327 19.11 -7.23 -14.51
C ILE A 327 17.74 -7.34 -13.84
N GLY A 328 17.68 -7.84 -12.60
CA GLY A 328 16.44 -7.97 -11.83
C GLY A 328 15.80 -6.64 -11.54
N VAL A 329 16.58 -5.63 -11.11
CA VAL A 329 16.08 -4.26 -10.88
C VAL A 329 15.59 -3.62 -12.18
N ALA A 330 16.41 -3.66 -13.24
CA ALA A 330 16.02 -3.09 -14.53
C ALA A 330 14.76 -3.78 -15.10
N GLY A 331 14.74 -5.11 -15.08
CA GLY A 331 13.58 -5.88 -15.53
C GLY A 331 12.33 -5.67 -14.66
N GLY A 332 12.50 -5.59 -13.33
CA GLY A 332 11.41 -5.32 -12.39
C GLY A 332 10.80 -3.94 -12.59
N LEU A 333 11.62 -2.91 -12.79
CA LEU A 333 11.16 -1.56 -13.10
C LEU A 333 10.41 -1.50 -14.45
N LEU A 334 10.98 -2.13 -15.48
CA LEU A 334 10.34 -2.21 -16.80
C LEU A 334 9.00 -2.96 -16.73
N LEU A 335 8.97 -4.09 -16.04
CA LEU A 335 7.75 -4.89 -15.91
C LEU A 335 6.69 -4.16 -15.07
N SER A 336 7.08 -3.52 -13.97
CA SER A 336 6.15 -2.75 -13.13
C SER A 336 5.53 -1.59 -13.91
N ASN A 337 6.31 -0.84 -14.67
CA ASN A 337 5.80 0.29 -15.45
C ASN A 337 4.88 -0.13 -16.61
N ASN A 338 5.07 -1.31 -17.16
CA ASN A 338 4.30 -1.80 -18.31
C ASN A 338 3.39 -2.98 -17.95
N ILE A 339 3.10 -3.20 -16.65
CA ILE A 339 2.35 -4.38 -16.21
C ILE A 339 0.96 -4.45 -16.83
N ASN A 340 0.28 -3.31 -16.99
CA ASN A 340 -1.05 -3.24 -17.57
C ASN A 340 -1.02 -3.62 -19.07
N GLU A 341 -0.01 -3.21 -19.81
CA GLU A 341 0.18 -3.59 -21.22
C GLU A 341 0.46 -5.10 -21.33
N VAL A 342 1.31 -5.64 -20.45
CA VAL A 342 1.66 -7.06 -20.44
C VAL A 342 0.41 -7.91 -20.13
N LEU A 343 -0.42 -7.50 -19.18
CA LEU A 343 -1.66 -8.19 -18.85
C LEU A 343 -2.67 -8.11 -19.99
N HIS A 344 -2.75 -6.97 -20.64
CA HIS A 344 -3.63 -6.77 -21.81
C HIS A 344 -3.22 -7.68 -22.99
N LEU A 345 -1.91 -7.78 -23.25
CA LEU A 345 -1.35 -8.71 -24.25
C LEU A 345 -1.59 -10.17 -23.89
N ALA A 346 -1.57 -10.51 -22.61
CA ALA A 346 -1.87 -11.86 -22.12
C ALA A 346 -3.38 -12.19 -22.11
N GLY A 347 -4.25 -11.22 -22.46
CA GLY A 347 -5.71 -11.40 -22.44
C GLY A 347 -6.31 -11.46 -21.03
N LEU A 348 -5.57 -11.06 -20.01
CA LEU A 348 -5.98 -11.09 -18.61
C LEU A 348 -6.56 -9.72 -18.21
N GLN A 349 -7.87 -9.63 -18.11
CA GLN A 349 -8.58 -8.46 -17.57
C GLN A 349 -8.94 -8.73 -16.11
N LEU A 350 -8.03 -8.42 -15.18
CA LEU A 350 -8.16 -8.80 -13.76
C LEU A 350 -9.21 -7.97 -12.99
N LEU A 351 -9.48 -6.73 -13.39
CA LEU A 351 -10.37 -5.80 -12.68
C LEU A 351 -11.52 -5.26 -13.56
N GLY A 352 -12.06 -6.10 -14.45
CA GLY A 352 -13.18 -5.66 -15.29
C GLY A 352 -12.85 -4.49 -16.23
N GLY A 353 -11.56 -4.32 -16.60
CA GLY A 353 -11.07 -3.25 -17.45
C GLY A 353 -10.43 -2.06 -16.73
N ALA A 354 -10.38 -2.08 -15.39
CA ALA A 354 -9.61 -1.10 -14.63
C ALA A 354 -8.11 -1.44 -14.65
N GLU A 355 -7.27 -0.43 -14.72
CA GLU A 355 -5.81 -0.58 -14.66
C GLU A 355 -5.35 -0.92 -13.24
N LEU A 356 -4.35 -1.80 -13.15
CA LEU A 356 -3.69 -2.08 -11.87
C LEU A 356 -2.90 -0.85 -11.43
N PRO A 357 -3.15 -0.34 -10.22
CA PRO A 357 -2.36 0.76 -9.69
C PRO A 357 -0.95 0.27 -9.36
N VAL A 358 0.06 0.99 -9.81
CA VAL A 358 1.47 0.70 -9.56
C VAL A 358 2.13 1.88 -8.89
N LYS A 359 2.77 1.62 -7.75
CA LYS A 359 3.60 2.62 -7.04
C LYS A 359 4.95 2.02 -6.69
N ILE A 360 5.99 2.58 -7.30
CA ILE A 360 7.37 2.20 -7.02
C ILE A 360 7.89 3.07 -5.87
N GLU A 361 8.17 2.45 -4.72
CA GLU A 361 8.82 3.12 -3.60
C GLU A 361 10.33 2.95 -3.68
N GLN A 362 11.05 4.07 -3.70
CA GLN A 362 12.53 4.06 -3.79
C GLN A 362 13.17 3.36 -2.58
N THR A 363 12.57 3.46 -1.41
CA THR A 363 13.01 2.81 -0.18
C THR A 363 12.98 1.29 -0.34
N ASP A 364 11.85 0.75 -0.80
CA ASP A 364 11.68 -0.69 -1.02
C ASP A 364 12.67 -1.19 -2.07
N LEU A 365 12.81 -0.46 -3.19
CA LEU A 365 13.74 -0.80 -4.25
C LEU A 365 15.19 -0.88 -3.75
N THR A 366 15.62 0.09 -2.94
CA THR A 366 16.98 0.12 -2.38
C THR A 366 17.19 -1.02 -1.38
N ILE A 367 16.23 -1.30 -0.51
CA ILE A 367 16.28 -2.42 0.45
C ILE A 367 16.38 -3.75 -0.30
N MET A 368 15.58 -3.96 -1.34
CA MET A 368 15.59 -5.19 -2.15
C MET A 368 16.90 -5.35 -2.90
N ALA A 369 17.41 -4.29 -3.51
CA ALA A 369 18.70 -4.34 -4.25
C ALA A 369 19.88 -4.60 -3.33
N VAL A 370 19.98 -3.87 -2.22
CA VAL A 370 21.06 -4.06 -1.22
C VAL A 370 20.92 -5.43 -0.56
N GLY A 371 19.72 -5.84 -0.20
CA GLY A 371 19.42 -7.15 0.37
C GLY A 371 19.83 -8.29 -0.57
N SER A 372 19.54 -8.19 -1.87
CA SER A 372 19.94 -9.17 -2.88
C SER A 372 21.46 -9.30 -2.99
N ILE A 373 22.21 -8.19 -3.00
CA ILE A 373 23.67 -8.19 -3.02
C ILE A 373 24.24 -8.82 -1.75
N LEU A 374 23.69 -8.45 -0.58
CA LEU A 374 24.12 -8.98 0.72
C LEU A 374 23.87 -10.49 0.81
N LEU A 375 22.70 -10.96 0.39
CA LEU A 375 22.36 -12.38 0.37
C LEU A 375 23.24 -13.16 -0.62
N SER A 376 23.52 -12.58 -1.78
CA SER A 376 24.48 -13.17 -2.73
C SER A 376 25.87 -13.30 -2.12
N PHE A 377 26.33 -12.28 -1.38
CA PHE A 377 27.60 -12.35 -0.65
C PHE A 377 27.60 -13.47 0.39
N LEU A 378 26.57 -13.55 1.23
CA LEU A 378 26.46 -14.60 2.26
C LEU A 378 26.39 -16.00 1.63
N ALA A 379 25.65 -16.17 0.54
CA ALA A 379 25.52 -17.43 -0.19
C ALA A 379 26.88 -17.92 -0.75
N THR A 380 27.75 -16.99 -1.12
CA THR A 380 29.07 -17.34 -1.68
C THR A 380 30.10 -17.80 -0.65
N LEU A 381 29.90 -17.48 0.65
CA LEU A 381 30.86 -17.80 1.71
C LEU A 381 31.08 -19.31 1.87
N TYR A 382 30.02 -20.10 1.82
CA TYR A 382 30.10 -21.55 2.01
C TYR A 382 30.88 -22.24 0.86
N PRO A 383 30.54 -22.05 -0.43
CA PRO A 383 31.31 -22.63 -1.53
C PRO A 383 32.75 -22.13 -1.60
N ALA A 384 33.00 -20.85 -1.30
CA ALA A 384 34.34 -20.27 -1.28
C ALA A 384 35.22 -20.92 -0.20
N LYS A 385 34.68 -21.18 0.99
CA LYS A 385 35.39 -21.90 2.04
C LYS A 385 35.67 -23.34 1.63
N ARG A 386 34.74 -24.02 0.99
CA ARG A 386 34.94 -25.38 0.48
C ARG A 386 36.01 -25.44 -0.60
N ALA A 387 36.05 -24.44 -1.50
CA ALA A 387 37.11 -24.35 -2.52
C ALA A 387 38.53 -24.19 -1.91
N SER A 388 38.63 -23.46 -0.80
CA SER A 388 39.92 -23.23 -0.12
C SER A 388 40.46 -24.44 0.63
N SER A 389 39.63 -25.45 0.89
CA SER A 389 40.02 -26.68 1.62
C SER A 389 40.45 -27.83 0.69
N VAL A 390 40.55 -27.61 -0.62
CA VAL A 390 41.01 -28.60 -1.59
C VAL A 390 42.51 -28.86 -1.35
N LEU A 391 42.89 -30.15 -1.23
CA LEU A 391 44.29 -30.59 -1.04
C LEU A 391 44.95 -30.88 -2.40
N PRO A 392 46.00 -30.15 -2.81
CA PRO A 392 46.62 -30.32 -4.12
C PRO A 392 47.15 -31.72 -4.37
N ALA A 393 47.70 -32.37 -3.31
CA ALA A 393 48.26 -33.70 -3.40
C ALA A 393 47.24 -34.79 -3.73
N GLU A 394 45.97 -34.63 -3.32
CA GLU A 394 44.92 -35.60 -3.62
C GLU A 394 44.40 -35.42 -5.05
N VAL A 395 44.20 -34.18 -5.49
CA VAL A 395 43.65 -33.90 -6.82
C VAL A 395 44.62 -34.27 -7.94
N LEU A 396 45.89 -33.88 -7.81
CA LEU A 396 46.93 -34.16 -8.82
C LEU A 396 47.36 -35.63 -8.87
N ARG A 397 47.00 -36.46 -7.91
CA ARG A 397 47.28 -37.90 -7.91
C ARG A 397 46.28 -38.72 -8.73
N TYR A 398 45.07 -38.19 -8.91
CA TYR A 398 43.94 -38.88 -9.58
C TYR A 398 43.69 -38.35 -11.02
N GLU A 399 44.45 -37.37 -11.52
CA GLU A 399 44.58 -37.02 -12.93
C GLU A 399 45.76 -37.80 -13.57
#